data_925d9c65e0db1e04c31497cd039d7a97
#
_entry.id   925d9c65e0db1e04c31497cd039d7a97
#
_cell.length_a   1.000
_cell.length_b   1.000
_cell.length_c   1.000
_cell.angle_alpha   90.00
_cell.angle_beta   90.00
_cell.angle_gamma   90.00
#
_symmetry.space_group_name_H-M   'P 1'
#
loop_
_entity.id
_entity.type
_entity.pdbx_description
1 polymer ?
#
loop_
_entity_poly.entity_id
_entity_poly.type
_entity_poly.pdbx_seq_one_letter_code
_entity_poly.pdbx_strand_id
1 'polypeptide(L)'
;MKNQELEKGILELAQKRMFTMKIVDSDAFLSMSAGAQCAYFHLCMRSDNDGYLRNWKRIFQIISITEKDIFELIENGYLKKTTNGIYKLPLFKETTGYGEWRKKVLERDKYICQMCGRPKSNIAHHKIRFRDCYDNENIAYDVSNGICLCKRCHKMVHGGGNYING
;
A
#
# COMPACT_ATOMS: atom_id res chain seq x y z
N MET A 1 -29.84 -3.47 5.39
CA MET A 1 -28.72 -4.38 5.72
C MET A 1 -27.62 -4.36 4.67
N LYS A 2 -27.87 -4.42 3.35
CA LYS A 2 -26.81 -4.38 2.31
C LYS A 2 -25.99 -3.08 2.23
N ASN A 3 -26.53 -1.93 2.61
CA ASN A 3 -25.81 -0.66 2.57
C ASN A 3 -24.78 -0.52 3.71
N GLN A 4 -25.02 -1.10 4.87
CA GLN A 4 -24.09 -1.04 6.01
C GLN A 4 -22.82 -1.92 5.83
N GLU A 5 -22.94 -3.03 5.08
CA GLU A 5 -21.77 -3.85 4.73
C GLU A 5 -20.91 -3.21 3.63
N LEU A 6 -21.54 -2.48 2.70
CA LEU A 6 -20.84 -1.69 1.69
C LEU A 6 -20.11 -0.48 2.30
N GLU A 7 -20.69 0.18 3.29
CA GLU A 7 -20.06 1.27 4.03
C GLU A 7 -18.91 0.78 4.90
N LYS A 8 -19.02 -0.40 5.53
CA LYS A 8 -17.93 -1.04 6.27
C LYS A 8 -16.74 -1.40 5.39
N GLY A 9 -16.99 -1.91 4.18
CA GLY A 9 -15.92 -2.23 3.21
C GLY A 9 -15.20 -0.99 2.67
N ILE A 10 -15.85 0.18 2.65
CA ILE A 10 -15.25 1.45 2.25
C ILE A 10 -14.42 2.07 3.39
N LEU A 11 -14.80 1.83 4.64
CA LEU A 11 -14.07 2.29 5.83
C LEU A 11 -12.78 1.51 6.15
N GLU A 12 -12.60 0.33 5.57
CA GLU A 12 -11.36 -0.47 5.72
C GLU A 12 -10.24 -0.08 4.73
N LEU A 13 -10.49 0.82 3.78
CA LEU A 13 -9.44 1.42 2.97
C LEU A 13 -8.58 2.29 3.88
N ALA A 14 -7.27 2.12 3.81
CA ALA A 14 -6.34 2.94 4.58
C ALA A 14 -6.69 4.42 4.39
N GLN A 15 -7.17 5.06 5.46
CA GLN A 15 -7.65 6.45 5.40
C GLN A 15 -6.52 7.45 5.13
N LYS A 16 -5.26 7.03 5.26
CA LYS A 16 -4.07 7.85 5.02
C LYS A 16 -3.01 7.04 4.28
N ARG A 17 -2.30 7.70 3.40
CA ARG A 17 -1.16 7.19 2.63
C ARG A 17 -0.01 8.16 2.77
N MET A 18 1.20 7.62 2.93
CA MET A 18 2.43 8.39 2.90
C MET A 18 3.09 8.22 1.55
N PHE A 19 3.72 9.26 1.04
CA PHE A 19 4.38 9.28 -0.26
C PHE A 19 5.87 9.58 -0.06
N THR A 20 6.74 8.84 -0.74
CA THR A 20 8.17 9.12 -0.68
C THR A 20 8.54 10.25 -1.64
N MET A 21 9.39 11.17 -1.20
CA MET A 21 9.94 12.24 -2.02
C MET A 21 10.70 11.70 -3.24
N LYS A 22 11.31 10.52 -3.10
CA LYS A 22 12.01 9.83 -4.21
C LYS A 22 11.18 9.69 -5.48
N ILE A 23 9.87 9.51 -5.34
CA ILE A 23 8.96 9.38 -6.50
C ILE A 23 8.42 10.75 -6.88
N VAL A 24 7.86 11.49 -5.93
CA VAL A 24 7.11 12.72 -6.23
C VAL A 24 8.01 13.90 -6.63
N ASP A 25 9.28 13.86 -6.24
CA ASP A 25 10.30 14.85 -6.66
C ASP A 25 11.17 14.35 -7.83
N SER A 26 10.86 13.18 -8.42
CA SER A 26 11.61 12.72 -9.59
C SER A 26 11.30 13.56 -10.81
N ASP A 27 12.30 13.81 -11.65
CA ASP A 27 12.13 14.58 -12.91
C ASP A 27 11.01 13.98 -13.77
N ALA A 28 10.91 12.65 -13.83
CA ALA A 28 9.87 11.95 -14.57
C ALA A 28 8.47 12.28 -14.04
N PHE A 29 8.29 12.36 -12.71
CA PHE A 29 7.00 12.71 -12.10
C PHE A 29 6.67 14.19 -12.30
N LEU A 30 7.64 15.08 -12.06
CA LEU A 30 7.46 16.53 -12.15
C LEU A 30 7.26 17.02 -13.59
N SER A 31 7.74 16.26 -14.59
CA SER A 31 7.52 16.58 -16.01
C SER A 31 6.12 16.27 -16.52
N MET A 32 5.34 15.47 -15.78
CA MET A 32 3.96 15.17 -16.16
C MET A 32 3.04 16.37 -15.96
N SER A 33 1.92 16.39 -16.70
CA SER A 33 0.87 17.39 -16.50
C SER A 33 0.33 17.38 -15.06
N ALA A 34 -0.11 18.56 -14.58
CA ALA A 34 -0.72 18.65 -13.25
C ALA A 34 -1.93 17.71 -13.09
N GLY A 35 -2.69 17.45 -14.18
CA GLY A 35 -3.79 16.50 -14.21
C GLY A 35 -3.32 15.07 -13.94
N ALA A 36 -2.26 14.62 -14.62
CA ALA A 36 -1.69 13.29 -14.41
C ALA A 36 -1.07 13.14 -13.01
N GLN A 37 -0.34 14.13 -12.51
CA GLN A 37 0.20 14.12 -11.14
C GLN A 37 -0.92 14.03 -10.10
N CYS A 38 -1.97 14.86 -10.22
CA CYS A 38 -3.14 14.82 -9.34
C CYS A 38 -3.85 13.46 -9.41
N ALA A 39 -4.07 12.94 -10.62
CA ALA A 39 -4.67 11.63 -10.84
C ALA A 39 -3.88 10.52 -10.15
N TYR A 40 -2.54 10.54 -10.22
CA TYR A 40 -1.70 9.55 -9.56
C TYR A 40 -1.95 9.47 -8.05
N PHE A 41 -1.98 10.62 -7.34
CA PHE A 41 -2.29 10.66 -5.91
C PHE A 41 -3.69 10.09 -5.62
N HIS A 42 -4.68 10.49 -6.41
CA HIS A 42 -6.04 9.98 -6.26
C HIS A 42 -6.14 8.46 -6.47
N LEU A 43 -5.40 7.93 -7.45
CA LEU A 43 -5.35 6.49 -7.72
C LEU A 43 -4.65 5.74 -6.58
N CYS A 44 -3.54 6.27 -6.07
CA CYS A 44 -2.85 5.71 -4.91
C CYS A 44 -3.75 5.62 -3.68
N MET A 45 -4.54 6.67 -3.40
CA MET A 45 -5.47 6.69 -2.27
C MET A 45 -6.59 5.64 -2.37
N ARG A 46 -6.93 5.19 -3.58
CA ARG A 46 -8.05 4.28 -3.86
C ARG A 46 -7.64 2.87 -4.28
N SER A 47 -6.34 2.62 -4.39
CA SER A 47 -5.82 1.28 -4.67
C SER A 47 -5.86 0.39 -3.42
N ASP A 48 -5.85 -0.92 -3.63
CA ASP A 48 -5.60 -1.86 -2.54
C ASP A 48 -4.12 -1.82 -2.08
N ASN A 49 -3.77 -2.61 -1.07
CA ASN A 49 -2.42 -2.63 -0.49
C ASN A 49 -1.33 -3.16 -1.44
N ASP A 50 -1.71 -3.71 -2.58
CA ASP A 50 -0.80 -4.16 -3.63
C ASP A 50 -0.81 -3.25 -4.86
N GLY A 51 -1.52 -2.11 -4.78
CA GLY A 51 -1.61 -1.10 -5.81
C GLY A 51 -2.61 -1.43 -6.93
N TYR A 52 -3.51 -2.40 -6.75
CA TYR A 52 -4.53 -2.72 -7.74
C TYR A 52 -5.78 -1.83 -7.61
N LEU A 53 -6.29 -1.38 -8.74
CA LEU A 53 -7.50 -0.57 -8.87
C LEU A 53 -8.65 -1.46 -9.38
N ARG A 54 -9.27 -2.23 -8.49
CA ARG A 54 -10.30 -3.22 -8.87
C ARG A 54 -11.56 -2.57 -9.43
N ASN A 55 -11.98 -1.45 -8.87
CA ASN A 55 -13.15 -0.68 -9.31
C ASN A 55 -12.76 0.53 -10.16
N TRP A 56 -11.75 0.39 -11.01
CA TRP A 56 -11.14 1.49 -11.76
C TRP A 56 -12.14 2.34 -12.55
N LYS A 57 -13.19 1.73 -13.17
CA LYS A 57 -14.22 2.48 -13.92
C LYS A 57 -14.89 3.53 -13.05
N ARG A 58 -15.33 3.13 -11.85
CA ARG A 58 -15.96 4.04 -10.89
C ARG A 58 -14.96 5.06 -10.35
N ILE A 59 -13.73 4.64 -10.08
CA ILE A 59 -12.67 5.54 -9.60
C ILE A 59 -12.38 6.62 -10.64
N PHE A 60 -12.21 6.26 -11.90
CA PHE A 60 -11.93 7.21 -12.99
C PHE A 60 -13.06 8.22 -13.17
N GLN A 61 -14.33 7.80 -13.03
CA GLN A 61 -15.46 8.72 -13.05
C GLN A 61 -15.45 9.71 -11.88
N ILE A 62 -15.19 9.22 -10.64
CA ILE A 62 -15.20 10.06 -9.43
C ILE A 62 -14.11 11.13 -9.46
N ILE A 63 -12.92 10.80 -9.94
CA ILE A 63 -11.79 11.73 -9.94
C ILE A 63 -11.70 12.55 -11.23
N SER A 64 -12.64 12.35 -12.16
CA SER A 64 -12.66 13.05 -13.46
C SER A 64 -11.34 12.96 -14.24
N ILE A 65 -10.67 11.79 -14.17
CA ILE A 65 -9.44 11.54 -14.91
C ILE A 65 -9.72 11.52 -16.41
N THR A 66 -8.89 12.19 -17.18
CA THR A 66 -9.01 12.23 -18.64
C THR A 66 -8.23 11.05 -19.27
N GLU A 67 -8.57 10.71 -20.52
CA GLU A 67 -7.79 9.72 -21.28
C GLU A 67 -6.33 10.15 -21.47
N LYS A 68 -6.10 11.45 -21.60
CA LYS A 68 -4.75 12.02 -21.68
C LYS A 68 -3.95 11.76 -20.40
N ASP A 69 -4.54 11.98 -19.23
CA ASP A 69 -3.88 11.73 -17.95
C ASP A 69 -3.58 10.25 -17.76
N ILE A 70 -4.51 9.37 -18.17
CA ILE A 70 -4.31 7.91 -18.13
C ILE A 70 -3.15 7.51 -19.04
N PHE A 71 -3.12 8.02 -20.25
CA PHE A 71 -2.07 7.74 -21.22
C PHE A 71 -0.71 8.20 -20.68
N GLU A 72 -0.62 9.43 -20.18
CA GLU A 72 0.60 9.99 -19.62
C GLU A 72 1.13 9.18 -18.42
N LEU A 73 0.25 8.72 -17.52
CA LEU A 73 0.61 7.84 -16.42
C LEU A 73 1.12 6.47 -16.90
N ILE A 74 0.57 5.94 -17.98
CA ILE A 74 1.02 4.64 -18.54
C ILE A 74 2.38 4.80 -19.21
N GLU A 75 2.57 5.81 -20.05
CA GLU A 75 3.83 6.10 -20.75
C GLU A 75 5.00 6.30 -19.76
N ASN A 76 4.75 6.98 -18.66
CA ASN A 76 5.76 7.21 -17.61
C ASN A 76 5.87 6.05 -16.59
N GLY A 77 5.14 4.96 -16.78
CA GLY A 77 5.25 3.75 -15.95
C GLY A 77 4.57 3.84 -14.58
N TYR A 78 3.78 4.89 -14.31
CA TYR A 78 3.06 5.07 -13.04
C TYR A 78 1.72 4.31 -12.98
N LEU A 79 1.17 3.93 -14.14
CA LEU A 79 -0.05 3.14 -14.25
C LEU A 79 0.15 2.03 -15.28
N LYS A 80 -0.38 0.83 -15.01
CA LYS A 80 -0.32 -0.30 -15.95
C LYS A 80 -1.67 -1.00 -16.02
N LYS A 81 -2.15 -1.25 -17.23
CA LYS A 81 -3.29 -2.14 -17.45
C LYS A 81 -2.80 -3.59 -17.46
N THR A 82 -3.38 -4.43 -16.62
CA THR A 82 -3.03 -5.85 -16.53
C THR A 82 -3.78 -6.67 -17.59
N THR A 83 -3.35 -7.90 -17.84
CA THR A 83 -3.95 -8.79 -18.83
C THR A 83 -5.43 -9.10 -18.58
N ASN A 84 -5.86 -9.08 -17.31
CA ASN A 84 -7.25 -9.26 -16.91
C ASN A 84 -8.06 -7.93 -16.88
N GLY A 85 -7.53 -6.86 -17.47
CA GLY A 85 -8.22 -5.60 -17.65
C GLY A 85 -8.32 -4.71 -16.40
N ILE A 86 -7.63 -5.08 -15.31
CA ILE A 86 -7.55 -4.27 -14.08
C ILE A 86 -6.34 -3.33 -14.20
N TYR A 87 -6.43 -2.13 -13.63
CA TYR A 87 -5.27 -1.24 -13.54
C TYR A 87 -4.46 -1.52 -12.27
N LYS A 88 -3.14 -1.31 -12.36
CA LYS A 88 -2.19 -1.43 -11.26
C LYS A 88 -1.24 -0.24 -11.27
N LEU A 89 -0.86 0.20 -10.09
CA LEU A 89 0.20 1.19 -9.85
C LEU A 89 1.51 0.43 -9.57
N PRO A 90 2.43 0.29 -10.54
CA PRO A 90 3.63 -0.54 -10.39
C PRO A 90 4.54 -0.05 -9.26
N LEU A 91 4.65 1.27 -9.09
CA LEU A 91 5.52 1.93 -8.11
C LEU A 91 4.81 2.23 -6.78
N PHE A 92 3.64 1.62 -6.53
CA PHE A 92 2.82 1.94 -5.36
C PHE A 92 3.56 1.74 -4.03
N LYS A 93 4.28 0.64 -3.90
CA LYS A 93 5.01 0.29 -2.67
C LYS A 93 6.20 1.23 -2.44
N GLU A 94 6.89 1.59 -3.51
CA GLU A 94 7.99 2.55 -3.49
C GLU A 94 7.49 3.94 -3.13
N THR A 95 6.34 4.35 -3.70
CA THR A 95 5.70 5.64 -3.41
C THR A 95 5.32 5.78 -1.94
N THR A 96 4.85 4.72 -1.32
CA THR A 96 4.38 4.76 0.06
C THR A 96 5.47 4.44 1.10
N GLY A 97 6.70 4.16 0.70
CA GLY A 97 7.78 3.71 1.60
C GLY A 97 7.59 2.30 2.17
N TYR A 98 6.38 1.76 2.09
CA TYR A 98 6.04 0.44 2.63
C TYR A 98 6.84 -0.70 1.98
N GLY A 99 7.11 -0.62 0.68
CA GLY A 99 7.83 -1.66 -0.06
C GLY A 99 9.24 -1.88 0.46
N GLU A 100 9.96 -0.80 0.70
CA GLU A 100 11.33 -0.82 1.22
C GLU A 100 11.36 -1.32 2.67
N TRP A 101 10.51 -0.78 3.52
CA TRP A 101 10.38 -1.22 4.90
C TRP A 101 10.05 -2.72 4.98
N ARG A 102 9.05 -3.17 4.22
CA ARG A 102 8.65 -4.57 4.16
C ARG A 102 9.83 -5.48 3.76
N LYS A 103 10.57 -5.09 2.73
CA LYS A 103 11.76 -5.83 2.26
C LYS A 103 12.79 -5.96 3.38
N LYS A 104 13.17 -4.85 4.02
CA LYS A 104 14.16 -4.83 5.13
C LYS A 104 13.71 -5.71 6.31
N VAL A 105 12.44 -5.68 6.70
CA VAL A 105 11.89 -6.54 7.77
C VAL A 105 12.00 -8.01 7.41
N LEU A 106 11.59 -8.40 6.19
CA LEU A 106 11.62 -9.80 5.77
C LEU A 106 13.06 -10.33 5.62
N GLU A 107 13.99 -9.52 5.11
CA GLU A 107 15.41 -9.87 4.99
C GLU A 107 16.05 -10.04 6.36
N ARG A 108 15.83 -9.12 7.31
CA ARG A 108 16.31 -9.22 8.69
C ARG A 108 15.85 -10.52 9.34
N ASP A 109 14.58 -10.88 9.18
CA ASP A 109 13.96 -12.06 9.78
C ASP A 109 14.18 -13.33 8.92
N LYS A 110 14.97 -13.25 7.84
CA LYS A 110 15.33 -14.36 6.94
C LYS A 110 14.09 -15.11 6.41
N TYR A 111 12.97 -14.39 6.23
CA TYR A 111 11.69 -14.98 5.81
C TYR A 111 11.19 -16.09 6.75
N ILE A 112 11.54 -16.03 8.03
CA ILE A 112 11.10 -16.97 9.07
C ILE A 112 10.07 -16.25 9.95
N CYS A 113 8.96 -16.94 10.23
CA CYS A 113 7.95 -16.41 11.15
C CYS A 113 8.52 -16.31 12.56
N GLN A 114 8.61 -15.12 13.11
CA GLN A 114 9.20 -14.87 14.42
C GLN A 114 8.34 -15.35 15.60
N MET A 115 7.07 -15.75 15.34
CA MET A 115 6.20 -16.34 16.37
C MET A 115 6.28 -17.88 16.42
N CYS A 116 6.36 -18.56 15.27
CA CYS A 116 6.25 -20.03 15.24
C CYS A 116 7.38 -20.71 14.46
N GLY A 117 8.41 -19.99 14.04
CA GLY A 117 9.58 -20.54 13.33
C GLY A 117 9.31 -21.03 11.90
N ARG A 118 8.10 -20.84 11.34
CA ARG A 118 7.75 -21.32 10.00
C ARG A 118 8.60 -20.63 8.93
N PRO A 119 9.33 -21.37 8.10
CA PRO A 119 10.09 -20.83 6.99
C PRO A 119 9.18 -20.35 5.86
N LYS A 120 9.75 -19.59 4.89
CA LYS A 120 9.06 -19.01 3.72
C LYS A 120 7.87 -18.14 4.10
N SER A 121 7.94 -17.48 5.27
CA SER A 121 6.96 -16.49 5.71
C SER A 121 7.22 -15.16 5.01
N ASN A 122 6.16 -14.46 4.61
CA ASN A 122 6.28 -13.30 3.73
C ASN A 122 5.38 -12.11 4.12
N ILE A 123 4.89 -12.07 5.35
CA ILE A 123 4.07 -10.96 5.84
C ILE A 123 4.93 -10.14 6.81
N ALA A 124 5.21 -8.89 6.46
CA ALA A 124 5.75 -7.92 7.41
C ALA A 124 4.57 -7.27 8.15
N HIS A 125 4.57 -7.39 9.47
CA HIS A 125 3.53 -6.89 10.36
C HIS A 125 4.12 -5.78 11.25
N HIS A 126 3.38 -4.67 11.39
CA HIS A 126 3.77 -3.59 12.29
C HIS A 126 3.46 -3.95 13.76
N LYS A 127 4.44 -3.91 14.64
CA LYS A 127 4.27 -4.11 16.09
C LYS A 127 3.43 -3.00 16.70
N ILE A 128 3.81 -1.74 16.48
CA ILE A 128 2.97 -0.56 16.69
C ILE A 128 2.16 -0.40 15.41
N ARG A 129 0.84 -0.44 15.53
CA ARG A 129 -0.05 -0.40 14.37
C ARG A 129 0.23 0.84 13.53
N PHE A 130 0.26 0.69 12.22
CA PHE A 130 0.51 1.80 11.30
C PHE A 130 -0.39 3.01 11.57
N ARG A 131 -1.68 2.79 11.87
CA ARG A 131 -2.63 3.85 12.21
C ARG A 131 -2.27 4.64 13.49
N ASP A 132 -1.45 4.06 14.36
CA ASP A 132 -1.09 4.65 15.66
C ASP A 132 0.29 5.36 15.57
N CYS A 133 0.99 5.27 14.42
CA CYS A 133 2.31 5.86 14.22
C CYS A 133 2.55 6.43 12.81
N TYR A 134 1.49 6.54 11.98
CA TYR A 134 1.62 6.94 10.57
C TYR A 134 2.17 8.37 10.38
N ASP A 135 2.00 9.25 11.37
CA ASP A 135 2.48 10.62 11.39
C ASP A 135 3.96 10.76 11.82
N ASN A 136 4.57 9.65 12.22
CA ASN A 136 5.98 9.57 12.57
C ASN A 136 6.69 8.52 11.71
N GLU A 137 7.30 8.96 10.60
CA GLU A 137 8.02 8.07 9.66
C GLU A 137 9.14 7.29 10.35
N ASN A 138 9.80 7.88 11.35
CA ASN A 138 10.86 7.21 12.11
C ASN A 138 10.35 6.02 12.91
N ILE A 139 9.04 5.94 13.18
CA ILE A 139 8.40 4.80 13.83
C ILE A 139 7.69 3.93 12.79
N ALA A 140 6.90 4.54 11.91
CA ALA A 140 6.06 3.82 10.95
C ALA A 140 6.86 2.90 10.04
N TYR A 141 8.04 3.36 9.57
CA TYR A 141 8.90 2.58 8.68
C TYR A 141 10.24 2.20 9.30
N ASP A 142 10.37 2.29 10.63
CA ASP A 142 11.49 1.69 11.35
C ASP A 142 11.42 0.16 11.20
N VAL A 143 12.53 -0.45 10.84
CA VAL A 143 12.63 -1.91 10.71
C VAL A 143 12.38 -2.61 12.04
N SER A 144 12.75 -1.98 13.17
CA SER A 144 12.48 -2.50 14.51
C SER A 144 10.99 -2.60 14.85
N ASN A 145 10.16 -1.71 14.24
CA ASN A 145 8.69 -1.77 14.34
C ASN A 145 8.06 -2.86 13.45
N GLY A 146 8.86 -3.58 12.67
CA GLY A 146 8.39 -4.67 11.84
C GLY A 146 8.70 -6.05 12.42
N ILE A 147 7.89 -7.05 12.06
CA ILE A 147 8.10 -8.47 12.37
C ILE A 147 7.60 -9.35 11.23
N CYS A 148 8.39 -10.36 10.84
CA CYS A 148 7.96 -11.33 9.84
C CYS A 148 7.01 -12.37 10.44
N LEU A 149 5.83 -12.54 9.86
CA LEU A 149 4.84 -13.51 10.28
C LEU A 149 4.38 -14.39 9.12
N CYS A 150 3.99 -15.63 9.44
CA CYS A 150 3.21 -16.46 8.52
C CYS A 150 1.73 -16.06 8.57
N LYS A 151 0.96 -16.45 7.55
CA LYS A 151 -0.46 -16.12 7.42
C LYS A 151 -1.29 -16.51 8.66
N ARG A 152 -0.98 -17.65 9.30
CA ARG A 152 -1.66 -18.12 10.52
C ARG A 152 -1.39 -17.19 11.70
N CYS A 153 -0.12 -16.91 11.98
CA CYS A 153 0.26 -16.04 13.10
C CYS A 153 -0.22 -14.61 12.89
N HIS A 154 -0.14 -14.09 11.65
CA HIS A 154 -0.68 -12.78 11.31
C HIS A 154 -2.20 -12.66 11.58
N LYS A 155 -2.98 -13.71 11.28
CA LYS A 155 -4.40 -13.74 11.64
C LYS A 155 -4.61 -13.75 13.15
N MET A 156 -3.77 -14.45 13.91
CA MET A 156 -3.87 -14.49 15.37
C MET A 156 -3.65 -13.12 16.01
N VAL A 157 -2.64 -12.35 15.56
CA VAL A 157 -2.39 -10.99 16.10
C VAL A 157 -3.50 -10.00 15.76
N HIS A 158 -4.23 -10.18 14.66
CA HIS A 158 -5.38 -9.36 14.31
C HIS A 158 -6.69 -9.83 14.92
N GLY A 159 -6.79 -11.08 15.37
CA GLY A 159 -7.99 -11.71 15.92
C GLY A 159 -8.21 -11.54 17.42
N GLY A 160 -7.53 -10.57 18.09
CA GLY A 160 -7.84 -10.20 19.49
C GLY A 160 -7.13 -11.00 20.57
N GLY A 161 -6.00 -11.64 20.26
CA GLY A 161 -5.10 -12.17 21.28
C GLY A 161 -4.04 -11.12 21.65
N ASN A 162 -4.01 -10.67 22.90
CA ASN A 162 -2.91 -9.90 23.46
C ASN A 162 -1.63 -10.74 23.40
N TYR A 163 -0.83 -10.55 22.38
CA TYR A 163 0.51 -11.09 22.29
C TYR A 163 1.43 -9.97 21.86
N ILE A 164 2.19 -9.55 22.77
CA ILE A 164 3.58 -9.12 22.80
C ILE A 164 3.76 -8.16 23.97
N ASN A 165 4.01 -8.71 25.12
CA ASN A 165 4.88 -8.10 26.12
C ASN A 165 5.88 -9.19 26.51
N GLY A 166 7.09 -9.06 26.02
CA GLY A 166 8.25 -9.87 26.32
C GLY A 166 9.46 -9.22 25.67
#